data_e3bad5676c7382fd7c6099fbf0e79cf5
#
_entry.id   e3bad5676c7382fd7c6099fbf0e79cf5
#
_cell.length_a   1.000
_cell.length_b   1.000
_cell.length_c   1.000
_cell.angle_alpha   90.00
_cell.angle_beta   90.00
_cell.angle_gamma   90.00
#
_symmetry.space_group_name_H-M   'P 1'
#
loop_
_entity.id
_entity.type
_entity.pdbx_description
1 polymer ?
#
loop_
_entity_poly.entity_id
_entity_poly.type
_entity_poly.pdbx_seq_one_letter_code
_entity_poly.pdbx_strand_id
1 'polypeptide(L)'
;EGLKVFVRVDCPAERHGEAYPLVAAFFEKAGGVASDAKCKDISRCCYVGDDGEAYYNPDAEVFHIPEKQSAEKGVDAFVARFLDRIPPLAGARNQTVYRLGCEANRRGFSYTETAACCTLRLQAADFTATEIEQALHSAYQGNMNEHATYGGAKGQIDREISPTVFKTRHPLETEEIETSGEVLRERTPLIPDEVYGWLPDLFREAVAFYPQHRERDMALLGACTVASACLPEVSGKYHRKRVFPHIFTVEVAPAANGKGCINDMRHLADLYEELIKTETGQAEAEYLQALEEWEQKKAEAHQKHRSVVVKDAPKPAAKAYLNIPTQVTKAKMLVHLRDNGNIGGLMADSEIDTILSASKQDYGMFDDLLRKAFHHEPVSSSRKTDNEMIRIDSPRLALLLSGTPGQFSRLIPDSESGLLSRLLLYTCRSEAVWQDVSPEGDKMDMPKKLSELSEQLMNIAKTLRRRPLQVCLTLSQWARLNQCFKKWLHEASLFGDEEFLSVIKRHGLIAFRLCMIFTATRCGKEGYGMDSQYCTEEHFKAALAIVETCLEHSRLLLTQLRHNESAPELSCPRKGRILLEKLPERFTLAEAYTIGEAEGMDKRLVRRLIYKLNPLFIKRISHGEYQKNKPVTPQ
;
A
#
# COMPACT_ATOMS: atom_id res chain seq x y z
N GLU A 1 0.75 -38.15 -14.95
CA GLU A 1 0.87 -38.89 -13.68
C GLU A 1 2.34 -38.86 -13.28
N GLY A 2 2.65 -38.32 -12.07
CA GLY A 2 4.02 -38.15 -11.61
C GLY A 2 4.42 -39.23 -10.60
N LEU A 3 5.66 -39.68 -10.67
CA LEU A 3 6.25 -40.58 -9.69
C LEU A 3 6.38 -39.88 -8.34
N LYS A 4 5.94 -40.50 -7.25
CA LYS A 4 6.11 -40.01 -5.88
C LYS A 4 7.18 -40.85 -5.19
N VAL A 5 8.17 -40.18 -4.60
CA VAL A 5 9.27 -40.80 -3.86
C VAL A 5 9.25 -40.28 -2.42
N PHE A 6 9.12 -41.19 -1.47
CA PHE A 6 9.22 -40.91 -0.04
C PHE A 6 10.60 -41.30 0.45
N VAL A 7 11.32 -40.40 1.04
CA VAL A 7 12.71 -40.61 1.51
C VAL A 7 12.79 -40.42 3.00
N ARG A 8 13.33 -41.40 3.72
CA ARG A 8 13.61 -41.28 5.14
C ARG A 8 14.88 -40.44 5.35
N VAL A 9 14.80 -39.41 6.17
CA VAL A 9 15.90 -38.51 6.49
C VAL A 9 16.18 -38.49 8.02
N ASP A 10 17.39 -38.20 8.42
CA ASP A 10 17.86 -38.15 9.81
C ASP A 10 17.77 -36.77 10.47
N CYS A 11 16.97 -35.88 9.96
CA CYS A 11 16.81 -34.55 10.53
C CYS A 11 15.40 -34.30 11.09
N PRO A 12 15.24 -33.43 12.10
CA PRO A 12 13.93 -33.07 12.62
C PRO A 12 13.11 -32.27 11.60
N ALA A 13 11.78 -32.27 11.80
CA ALA A 13 10.83 -31.67 10.84
C ALA A 13 11.08 -30.18 10.58
N GLU A 14 11.60 -29.46 11.56
CA GLU A 14 11.95 -28.03 11.46
C GLU A 14 13.04 -27.76 10.41
N ARG A 15 13.85 -28.78 10.10
CA ARG A 15 14.91 -28.69 9.09
C ARG A 15 14.47 -29.19 7.70
N HIS A 16 13.20 -29.47 7.51
CA HIS A 16 12.66 -29.93 6.23
C HIS A 16 13.04 -29.03 5.04
N GLY A 17 13.01 -27.70 5.25
CA GLY A 17 13.41 -26.73 4.23
C GLY A 17 14.88 -26.83 3.78
N GLU A 18 15.75 -27.40 4.62
CA GLU A 18 17.16 -27.68 4.30
C GLU A 18 17.32 -29.07 3.67
N ALA A 19 16.56 -30.05 4.15
CA ALA A 19 16.61 -31.44 3.69
C ALA A 19 16.06 -31.59 2.26
N TYR A 20 14.92 -30.98 1.99
CA TYR A 20 14.23 -31.14 0.71
C TYR A 20 15.11 -30.84 -0.52
N PRO A 21 15.83 -29.70 -0.61
CA PRO A 21 16.69 -29.44 -1.76
C PRO A 21 17.82 -30.45 -1.95
N LEU A 22 18.38 -31.00 -0.87
CA LEU A 22 19.46 -31.99 -0.92
C LEU A 22 18.94 -33.32 -1.44
N VAL A 23 17.81 -33.78 -0.93
CA VAL A 23 17.14 -34.98 -1.38
C VAL A 23 16.70 -34.86 -2.85
N ALA A 24 16.07 -33.73 -3.20
CA ALA A 24 15.64 -33.46 -4.57
C ALA A 24 16.82 -33.50 -5.55
N ALA A 25 17.92 -32.79 -5.25
CA ALA A 25 19.11 -32.78 -6.10
C ALA A 25 19.74 -34.19 -6.27
N PHE A 26 19.71 -35.00 -5.23
CA PHE A 26 20.19 -36.39 -5.30
C PHE A 26 19.38 -37.22 -6.29
N PHE A 27 18.05 -37.20 -6.18
CA PHE A 27 17.16 -37.98 -7.05
C PHE A 27 17.07 -37.42 -8.47
N GLU A 28 17.16 -36.09 -8.66
CA GLU A 28 17.28 -35.48 -9.99
C GLU A 28 18.54 -35.92 -10.70
N LYS A 29 19.67 -35.98 -9.97
CA LYS A 29 20.94 -36.48 -10.54
C LYS A 29 20.88 -37.99 -10.86
N ALA A 30 20.23 -38.79 -10.02
CA ALA A 30 20.12 -40.23 -10.18
C ALA A 30 19.09 -40.62 -11.26
N GLY A 31 17.96 -39.93 -11.33
CA GLY A 31 16.83 -40.24 -12.21
C GLY A 31 16.76 -39.42 -13.50
N GLY A 32 17.52 -38.36 -13.64
CA GLY A 32 17.50 -37.48 -14.81
C GLY A 32 16.19 -36.67 -14.99
N VAL A 33 15.32 -36.63 -13.97
CA VAL A 33 14.00 -35.96 -14.01
C VAL A 33 13.96 -34.88 -12.92
N ALA A 34 13.53 -33.67 -13.29
CA ALA A 34 13.41 -32.57 -12.33
C ALA A 34 12.29 -32.82 -11.31
N SER A 35 12.56 -32.54 -10.06
CA SER A 35 11.58 -32.60 -8.96
C SER A 35 10.60 -31.44 -8.99
N ASP A 36 9.38 -31.64 -8.47
CA ASP A 36 8.40 -30.55 -8.34
C ASP A 36 8.79 -29.59 -7.19
N ALA A 37 9.32 -28.42 -7.54
CA ALA A 37 9.73 -27.38 -6.60
C ALA A 37 8.60 -26.91 -5.64
N LYS A 38 7.35 -27.24 -5.92
CA LYS A 38 6.20 -26.96 -5.05
C LYS A 38 6.07 -27.93 -3.87
N CYS A 39 6.78 -29.05 -3.88
CA CYS A 39 6.73 -30.06 -2.81
C CYS A 39 7.63 -29.75 -1.60
N LYS A 40 8.28 -28.62 -1.56
CA LYS A 40 9.16 -28.18 -0.45
C LYS A 40 8.44 -27.75 0.84
N ASP A 41 7.13 -27.66 0.83
CA ASP A 41 6.33 -27.20 1.97
C ASP A 41 5.95 -28.42 2.86
N ILE A 42 6.35 -28.37 4.13
CA ILE A 42 6.08 -29.42 5.12
C ILE A 42 4.58 -29.60 5.40
N SER A 43 3.77 -28.60 5.20
CA SER A 43 2.32 -28.64 5.43
C SER A 43 1.53 -29.25 4.27
N ARG A 44 2.20 -29.60 3.17
CA ARG A 44 1.53 -30.07 1.97
C ARG A 44 1.07 -31.50 2.09
N CYS A 45 -0.25 -31.69 2.04
CA CYS A 45 -0.84 -33.02 1.97
C CYS A 45 -0.61 -33.69 0.61
N CYS A 46 -0.28 -34.98 0.63
CA CYS A 46 -0.17 -35.81 -0.53
C CYS A 46 -1.33 -36.83 -0.56
N TYR A 47 -2.05 -36.91 -1.68
CA TYR A 47 -3.01 -38.01 -1.86
C TYR A 47 -2.24 -39.30 -2.03
N VAL A 48 -2.44 -40.24 -1.12
CA VAL A 48 -1.96 -41.60 -1.23
C VAL A 48 -3.06 -42.42 -1.91
N GLY A 49 -2.88 -42.76 -3.19
CA GLY A 49 -3.76 -43.69 -3.88
C GLY A 49 -3.40 -45.12 -3.49
N ASP A 50 -4.35 -46.03 -3.63
CA ASP A 50 -4.09 -47.47 -3.54
C ASP A 50 -3.38 -47.90 -4.85
N ASP A 51 -2.06 -48.08 -4.78
CA ASP A 51 -1.22 -48.48 -5.89
C ASP A 51 -0.63 -49.84 -5.57
N GLY A 52 -1.22 -50.87 -6.16
CA GLY A 52 -0.79 -52.27 -5.98
C GLY A 52 0.62 -52.58 -6.51
N GLU A 53 1.23 -51.65 -7.28
CA GLU A 53 2.61 -51.75 -7.81
C GLU A 53 3.59 -50.87 -7.06
N ALA A 54 3.17 -50.22 -5.95
CA ALA A 54 4.03 -49.33 -5.17
C ALA A 54 5.23 -50.11 -4.61
N TYR A 55 6.43 -49.66 -4.93
CA TYR A 55 7.65 -50.25 -4.40
C TYR A 55 7.93 -49.71 -3.00
N TYR A 56 8.06 -50.59 -2.00
CA TYR A 56 8.43 -50.26 -0.65
C TYR A 56 9.69 -51.02 -0.24
N ASN A 57 10.73 -50.34 0.19
CA ASN A 57 11.93 -50.94 0.74
C ASN A 57 12.00 -50.66 2.26
N PRO A 58 11.72 -51.65 3.13
CA PRO A 58 11.78 -51.48 4.59
C PRO A 58 13.21 -51.26 5.08
N ASP A 59 14.22 -51.72 4.33
CA ASP A 59 15.64 -51.59 4.66
C ASP A 59 16.32 -50.45 3.93
N ALA A 60 15.53 -49.48 3.45
CA ALA A 60 16.07 -48.29 2.78
C ALA A 60 17.01 -47.50 3.73
N GLU A 61 18.20 -47.21 3.24
CA GLU A 61 19.15 -46.38 3.94
C GLU A 61 18.56 -45.01 4.24
N VAL A 62 18.83 -44.51 5.44
CA VAL A 62 18.42 -43.16 5.85
C VAL A 62 19.29 -42.13 5.11
N PHE A 63 18.68 -41.20 4.41
CA PHE A 63 19.39 -40.14 3.74
C PHE A 63 19.92 -39.15 4.79
N HIS A 64 21.23 -39.07 4.94
CA HIS A 64 21.89 -38.22 5.93
C HIS A 64 21.86 -36.75 5.50
N ILE A 65 21.21 -35.92 6.30
CA ILE A 65 21.25 -34.47 6.15
C ILE A 65 22.42 -33.95 6.99
N PRO A 66 23.45 -33.33 6.40
CA PRO A 66 24.59 -32.83 7.14
C PRO A 66 24.13 -31.91 8.27
N GLU A 67 24.57 -32.21 9.49
CA GLU A 67 24.40 -31.22 10.57
C GLU A 67 25.16 -29.96 10.15
N LYS A 68 24.51 -28.80 10.30
CA LYS A 68 25.24 -27.52 10.24
C LYS A 68 26.33 -27.60 11.29
N GLN A 69 27.55 -27.96 10.86
CA GLN A 69 28.72 -27.75 11.70
C GLN A 69 28.62 -26.31 12.19
N SER A 70 28.66 -26.15 13.51
CA SER A 70 28.66 -24.84 14.17
C SER A 70 29.60 -23.93 13.39
N ALA A 71 29.04 -22.92 12.72
CA ALA A 71 29.75 -22.10 11.74
C ALA A 71 31.14 -21.78 12.26
N GLU A 72 32.16 -22.11 11.48
CA GLU A 72 33.51 -21.64 11.71
C GLU A 72 33.43 -20.14 11.95
N LYS A 73 33.73 -19.75 13.18
CA LYS A 73 33.66 -18.37 13.65
C LYS A 73 34.89 -17.62 13.14
N GLY A 74 34.92 -17.27 11.85
CA GLY A 74 36.05 -16.57 11.28
C GLY A 74 35.68 -15.73 10.06
N VAL A 75 36.51 -14.71 9.80
CA VAL A 75 36.41 -13.82 8.65
C VAL A 75 36.42 -14.60 7.33
N ASP A 76 37.26 -15.66 7.25
CA ASP A 76 37.40 -16.46 6.03
C ASP A 76 36.11 -17.19 5.64
N ALA A 77 35.43 -17.81 6.61
CA ALA A 77 34.16 -18.48 6.38
C ALA A 77 33.04 -17.46 6.04
N PHE A 78 33.10 -16.27 6.59
CA PHE A 78 32.19 -15.19 6.21
C PHE A 78 32.41 -14.75 4.78
N VAL A 79 33.67 -14.48 4.37
CA VAL A 79 34.03 -14.07 3.02
C VAL A 79 33.63 -15.13 2.00
N ALA A 80 33.91 -16.41 2.27
CA ALA A 80 33.51 -17.50 1.39
C ALA A 80 31.99 -17.53 1.14
N ARG A 81 31.17 -17.53 2.19
CA ARG A 81 29.71 -17.54 2.09
C ARG A 81 29.13 -16.28 1.44
N PHE A 82 29.78 -15.14 1.64
CA PHE A 82 29.35 -13.91 0.98
C PHE A 82 29.56 -14.00 -0.53
N LEU A 83 30.72 -14.48 -0.97
CA LEU A 83 31.07 -14.64 -2.39
C LEU A 83 30.26 -15.74 -3.09
N ASP A 84 29.90 -16.81 -2.39
CA ASP A 84 28.99 -17.84 -2.90
C ASP A 84 27.58 -17.27 -3.18
N ARG A 85 27.11 -16.39 -2.30
CA ARG A 85 25.81 -15.72 -2.44
C ARG A 85 25.81 -14.61 -3.48
N ILE A 86 26.90 -13.87 -3.57
CA ILE A 86 27.06 -12.71 -4.44
C ILE A 86 28.40 -12.87 -5.20
N PRO A 87 28.41 -13.65 -6.30
CA PRO A 87 29.65 -13.87 -7.04
C PRO A 87 30.17 -12.58 -7.68
N PRO A 88 31.51 -12.38 -7.70
CA PRO A 88 32.15 -11.20 -8.26
C PRO A 88 32.14 -11.27 -9.79
N LEU A 89 31.12 -10.73 -10.42
CA LEU A 89 30.99 -10.68 -11.88
C LEU A 89 31.98 -9.71 -12.50
N ALA A 90 32.50 -10.02 -13.69
CA ALA A 90 33.39 -9.14 -14.44
C ALA A 90 32.72 -7.76 -14.66
N GLY A 91 33.42 -6.68 -14.30
CA GLY A 91 32.91 -5.30 -14.34
C GLY A 91 32.19 -4.82 -13.07
N ALA A 92 31.82 -5.73 -12.13
CA ALA A 92 31.18 -5.37 -10.86
C ALA A 92 31.99 -5.82 -9.63
N ARG A 93 33.21 -6.32 -9.80
CA ARG A 93 34.06 -6.88 -8.74
C ARG A 93 34.32 -5.87 -7.61
N ASN A 94 34.68 -4.65 -7.92
CA ASN A 94 34.89 -3.59 -6.92
C ASN A 94 33.67 -3.31 -6.08
N GLN A 95 32.48 -3.32 -6.69
CA GLN A 95 31.23 -3.11 -5.97
C GLN A 95 30.90 -4.31 -5.06
N THR A 96 31.18 -5.53 -5.51
CA THR A 96 31.00 -6.75 -4.68
C THR A 96 31.91 -6.70 -3.47
N VAL A 97 33.20 -6.35 -3.65
CA VAL A 97 34.17 -6.22 -2.56
C VAL A 97 33.81 -5.08 -1.61
N TYR A 98 33.36 -3.94 -2.12
CA TYR A 98 32.87 -2.84 -1.28
C TYR A 98 31.70 -3.28 -0.39
N ARG A 99 30.69 -3.96 -0.95
CA ARG A 99 29.52 -4.47 -0.19
C ARG A 99 29.93 -5.52 0.85
N LEU A 100 30.86 -6.40 0.51
CA LEU A 100 31.45 -7.36 1.43
C LEU A 100 32.12 -6.64 2.59
N GLY A 101 32.92 -5.60 2.32
CA GLY A 101 33.58 -4.79 3.34
C GLY A 101 32.60 -4.10 4.30
N CYS A 102 31.51 -3.53 3.78
CA CYS A 102 30.47 -2.93 4.61
C CYS A 102 29.83 -3.96 5.56
N GLU A 103 29.51 -5.16 5.04
CA GLU A 103 28.89 -6.20 5.86
C GLU A 103 29.87 -6.83 6.86
N ALA A 104 31.14 -6.97 6.48
CA ALA A 104 32.21 -7.40 7.37
C ALA A 104 32.43 -6.41 8.53
N ASN A 105 32.44 -5.12 8.22
CA ASN A 105 32.58 -4.05 9.21
C ASN A 105 31.41 -4.06 10.22
N ARG A 106 30.16 -4.16 9.76
CA ARG A 106 28.98 -4.26 10.63
C ARG A 106 29.01 -5.49 11.55
N ARG A 107 29.66 -6.57 11.13
CA ARG A 107 29.86 -7.79 11.91
C ARG A 107 31.03 -7.71 12.89
N GLY A 108 31.78 -6.61 12.86
CA GLY A 108 32.92 -6.38 13.75
C GLY A 108 34.19 -7.10 13.32
N PHE A 109 34.29 -7.56 12.06
CA PHE A 109 35.54 -8.10 11.55
C PHE A 109 36.56 -6.98 11.29
N SER A 110 37.82 -7.24 11.56
CA SER A 110 38.89 -6.24 11.32
C SER A 110 39.12 -6.03 9.82
N TYR A 111 39.50 -4.80 9.44
CA TYR A 111 39.89 -4.47 8.07
C TYR A 111 40.99 -5.39 7.57
N THR A 112 42.04 -5.59 8.40
CA THR A 112 43.25 -6.33 8.01
C THR A 112 42.96 -7.80 7.68
N GLU A 113 42.16 -8.46 8.52
CA GLU A 113 41.75 -9.86 8.29
C GLU A 113 40.81 -9.99 7.08
N THR A 114 39.89 -9.05 6.94
CA THR A 114 38.95 -9.05 5.79
C THR A 114 39.70 -8.81 4.47
N ALA A 115 40.69 -7.89 4.46
CA ALA A 115 41.50 -7.60 3.29
C ALA A 115 42.35 -8.80 2.89
N ALA A 116 42.99 -9.47 3.84
CA ALA A 116 43.79 -10.67 3.58
C ALA A 116 42.93 -11.80 2.97
N CYS A 117 41.76 -12.09 3.54
CA CYS A 117 40.85 -13.12 3.04
C CYS A 117 40.31 -12.78 1.64
N CYS A 118 39.96 -11.53 1.39
CA CYS A 118 39.46 -11.09 0.09
C CYS A 118 40.53 -11.15 -0.99
N THR A 119 41.74 -10.69 -0.69
CA THR A 119 42.88 -10.74 -1.63
C THR A 119 43.22 -12.17 -2.00
N LEU A 120 43.29 -13.07 -1.02
CA LEU A 120 43.57 -14.49 -1.25
C LEU A 120 42.57 -15.16 -2.20
N ARG A 121 41.30 -14.75 -2.15
CA ARG A 121 40.22 -15.39 -2.92
C ARG A 121 39.87 -14.72 -4.24
N LEU A 122 40.16 -13.43 -4.39
CA LEU A 122 39.69 -12.61 -5.49
C LEU A 122 40.80 -12.06 -6.40
N GLN A 123 42.06 -12.07 -5.96
CA GLN A 123 43.16 -11.56 -6.75
C GLN A 123 43.32 -12.36 -8.05
N ALA A 124 43.34 -11.64 -9.17
CA ALA A 124 43.53 -12.19 -10.51
C ALA A 124 44.35 -11.21 -11.37
N ALA A 125 44.79 -11.65 -12.56
CA ALA A 125 45.54 -10.79 -13.46
C ALA A 125 44.80 -9.50 -13.88
N ASP A 126 43.49 -9.58 -13.92
CA ASP A 126 42.56 -8.49 -14.27
C ASP A 126 41.85 -7.86 -13.04
N PHE A 127 42.29 -8.21 -11.81
CA PHE A 127 41.75 -7.67 -10.54
C PHE A 127 42.85 -7.71 -9.46
N THR A 128 43.52 -6.61 -9.28
CA THR A 128 44.74 -6.52 -8.46
C THR A 128 44.45 -6.43 -6.96
N ALA A 129 45.40 -6.84 -6.12
CA ALA A 129 45.32 -6.68 -4.68
C ALA A 129 45.06 -5.21 -4.27
N THR A 130 45.67 -4.26 -4.96
CA THR A 130 45.49 -2.83 -4.70
C THR A 130 44.03 -2.37 -4.94
N GLU A 131 43.35 -2.89 -5.96
CA GLU A 131 41.93 -2.56 -6.23
C GLU A 131 41.01 -3.15 -5.16
N ILE A 132 41.32 -4.37 -4.69
CA ILE A 132 40.59 -5.02 -3.61
C ILE A 132 40.73 -4.24 -2.30
N GLU A 133 41.98 -3.86 -1.97
CA GLU A 133 42.26 -3.07 -0.76
C GLU A 133 41.62 -1.69 -0.81
N GLN A 134 41.65 -1.00 -1.94
CA GLN A 134 40.98 0.30 -2.10
C GLN A 134 39.47 0.20 -1.91
N ALA A 135 38.85 -0.82 -2.47
CA ALA A 135 37.42 -1.04 -2.30
C ALA A 135 37.05 -1.33 -0.84
N LEU A 136 37.80 -2.18 -0.15
CA LEU A 136 37.62 -2.48 1.26
C LEU A 136 37.92 -1.28 2.16
N HIS A 137 39.00 -0.56 1.90
CA HIS A 137 39.35 0.64 2.64
C HIS A 137 38.24 1.70 2.57
N SER A 138 37.68 1.91 1.38
CA SER A 138 36.51 2.80 1.19
C SER A 138 35.30 2.32 1.96
N ALA A 139 35.06 1.01 2.03
CA ALA A 139 33.93 0.42 2.76
C ALA A 139 34.08 0.62 4.28
N TYR A 140 35.23 0.38 4.83
CA TYR A 140 35.50 0.55 6.27
C TYR A 140 35.56 2.01 6.69
N GLN A 141 36.21 2.87 5.91
CA GLN A 141 36.27 4.31 6.21
C GLN A 141 34.93 5.01 6.06
N GLY A 142 34.17 4.70 5.01
CA GLY A 142 32.85 5.28 4.80
C GLY A 142 31.80 4.87 5.84
N ASN A 143 32.03 3.74 6.56
CA ASN A 143 31.07 3.18 7.51
C ASN A 143 31.71 2.92 8.89
N MET A 144 32.66 3.74 9.32
CA MET A 144 33.35 3.57 10.62
C MET A 144 32.38 3.55 11.82
N ASN A 145 31.29 4.30 11.75
CA ASN A 145 30.28 4.37 12.81
C ASN A 145 29.39 3.11 12.89
N GLU A 146 29.51 2.22 11.91
CA GLU A 146 28.70 0.99 11.86
C GLU A 146 29.49 -0.26 12.29
N HIS A 147 30.71 -0.10 12.79
CA HIS A 147 31.53 -1.22 13.22
C HIS A 147 30.88 -2.03 14.33
N ALA A 148 30.80 -3.36 14.16
CA ALA A 148 30.22 -4.32 15.10
C ALA A 148 28.72 -4.12 15.46
N THR A 149 27.94 -3.42 14.63
CA THR A 149 26.50 -3.19 14.88
C THR A 149 25.65 -4.47 14.81
N TYR A 150 26.11 -5.54 14.15
CA TYR A 150 25.43 -6.84 14.05
C TYR A 150 25.82 -7.84 15.16
N GLY A 151 26.69 -7.48 16.10
CA GLY A 151 27.15 -8.30 17.20
C GLY A 151 26.29 -8.14 18.44
N GLY A 152 25.14 -8.82 18.53
CA GLY A 152 24.36 -8.92 19.76
C GLY A 152 24.75 -10.14 20.58
N ALA A 153 25.54 -10.00 21.64
CA ALA A 153 25.43 -10.75 22.90
C ALA A 153 26.35 -10.18 23.98
N LYS A 154 25.71 -9.59 24.99
CA LYS A 154 26.15 -9.40 26.39
C LYS A 154 27.60 -9.00 26.66
N GLY A 155 27.78 -7.77 27.03
CA GLY A 155 28.93 -7.26 27.78
C GLY A 155 28.64 -5.83 28.21
N GLN A 156 28.10 -5.65 29.41
CA GLN A 156 28.02 -4.36 30.10
C GLN A 156 29.39 -3.70 30.15
N ILE A 157 29.52 -2.51 29.67
CA ILE A 157 30.46 -1.51 30.16
C ILE A 157 29.77 -0.16 30.10
N ASP A 158 29.45 0.36 31.26
CA ASP A 158 29.12 1.75 31.52
C ASP A 158 30.20 2.67 30.92
N ARG A 159 29.82 3.60 30.06
CA ARG A 159 30.56 4.84 29.85
C ARG A 159 29.56 5.97 29.61
N GLU A 160 29.58 6.88 30.57
CA GLU A 160 28.94 8.19 30.50
C GLU A 160 29.14 8.85 29.14
N ILE A 161 28.05 9.19 28.49
CA ILE A 161 28.07 9.98 27.26
C ILE A 161 27.91 11.44 27.67
N SER A 162 29.04 12.15 27.68
CA SER A 162 29.07 13.60 27.68
C SER A 162 28.55 14.15 26.34
N PRO A 163 27.74 15.21 26.31
CA PRO A 163 27.20 15.75 25.05
C PRO A 163 28.29 16.56 24.35
N THR A 164 28.90 16.00 23.35
CA THR A 164 29.82 16.75 22.47
C THR A 164 29.13 17.10 21.17
N VAL A 165 28.90 18.39 21.03
CA VAL A 165 28.52 19.19 19.89
C VAL A 165 28.88 18.55 18.53
N PHE A 166 27.84 18.23 17.76
CA PHE A 166 27.95 17.92 16.35
C PHE A 166 28.37 19.16 15.57
N LYS A 167 29.62 19.22 15.17
CA LYS A 167 30.08 20.16 14.13
C LYS A 167 29.71 19.57 12.77
N THR A 168 28.80 20.27 12.12
CA THR A 168 28.45 20.10 10.71
C THR A 168 29.69 20.01 9.83
N ARG A 169 29.84 18.88 9.13
CA ARG A 169 30.71 18.79 7.94
C ARG A 169 29.84 18.75 6.69
N HIS A 170 30.24 19.57 5.75
CA HIS A 170 29.65 19.90 4.47
C HIS A 170 28.97 18.75 3.72
N PRO A 171 27.82 19.04 3.09
CA PRO A 171 27.11 18.09 2.25
C PRO A 171 27.74 18.05 0.87
N LEU A 172 28.42 16.97 0.56
CA LEU A 172 28.76 16.62 -0.81
C LEU A 172 28.29 15.19 -1.05
N GLU A 173 27.37 15.03 -1.99
CA GLU A 173 27.02 13.77 -2.69
C GLU A 173 25.69 13.04 -2.35
N THR A 174 24.67 13.69 -1.84
CA THR A 174 23.33 13.09 -1.72
C THR A 174 22.26 13.76 -2.60
N GLU A 175 22.62 14.70 -3.48
CA GLU A 175 21.66 15.56 -4.18
C GLU A 175 20.72 14.85 -5.18
N GLU A 176 21.03 13.65 -5.67
CA GLU A 176 20.18 13.02 -6.71
C GLU A 176 19.09 12.07 -6.17
N ILE A 177 19.23 11.57 -4.94
CA ILE A 177 18.18 10.79 -4.27
C ILE A 177 17.29 11.71 -3.40
N GLU A 178 17.85 12.83 -2.96
CA GLU A 178 17.17 13.84 -2.15
C GLU A 178 16.12 14.63 -2.92
N THR A 179 16.30 14.86 -4.23
CA THR A 179 15.41 15.72 -5.02
C THR A 179 13.94 15.24 -5.07
N SER A 180 13.66 13.94 -5.09
CA SER A 180 12.25 13.49 -5.06
C SER A 180 11.66 13.52 -3.64
N GLY A 181 12.47 13.33 -2.62
CA GLY A 181 12.06 13.30 -1.22
C GLY A 181 11.91 14.69 -0.61
N GLU A 182 12.82 15.62 -0.88
CA GLU A 182 12.74 17.01 -0.44
C GLU A 182 11.64 17.76 -1.17
N VAL A 183 11.51 17.57 -2.47
CA VAL A 183 10.41 18.14 -3.26
C VAL A 183 9.04 17.68 -2.73
N LEU A 184 8.91 16.44 -2.25
CA LEU A 184 7.69 15.97 -1.62
C LEU A 184 7.50 16.54 -0.20
N ARG A 185 8.56 16.81 0.56
CA ARG A 185 8.47 17.45 1.88
C ARG A 185 8.08 18.92 1.78
N GLU A 186 8.69 19.64 0.84
CA GLU A 186 8.48 21.08 0.66
C GLU A 186 7.23 21.43 -0.14
N ARG A 187 6.81 20.57 -1.06
CA ARG A 187 5.72 20.84 -2.02
C ARG A 187 4.39 20.18 -1.70
N THR A 188 4.32 19.23 -0.76
CA THR A 188 3.04 18.65 -0.36
C THR A 188 2.28 19.65 0.53
N PRO A 189 1.15 20.19 0.09
CA PRO A 189 0.38 21.14 0.87
C PRO A 189 -0.17 20.48 2.13
N LEU A 190 -0.46 21.30 3.13
CA LEU A 190 -1.18 20.91 4.33
C LEU A 190 -2.61 21.45 4.26
N ILE A 191 -3.54 20.78 4.93
CA ILE A 191 -4.87 21.35 5.15
C ILE A 191 -4.70 22.58 6.05
N PRO A 192 -5.22 23.76 5.65
CA PRO A 192 -5.04 24.98 6.44
C PRO A 192 -5.53 24.83 7.89
N ASP A 193 -4.81 25.41 8.85
CA ASP A 193 -5.14 25.27 10.27
C ASP A 193 -6.54 25.76 10.64
N GLU A 194 -7.04 26.80 9.99
CA GLU A 194 -8.39 27.33 10.20
C GLU A 194 -9.49 26.31 9.89
N VAL A 195 -9.23 25.33 9.01
CA VAL A 195 -10.20 24.28 8.65
C VAL A 195 -10.62 23.49 9.89
N TYR A 196 -9.68 23.19 10.78
CA TYR A 196 -9.97 22.42 11.99
C TYR A 196 -10.96 23.11 12.92
N GLY A 197 -10.97 24.47 12.94
CA GLY A 197 -11.96 25.25 13.66
C GLY A 197 -13.36 25.22 13.04
N TRP A 198 -13.49 24.88 11.75
CA TRP A 198 -14.76 24.83 11.03
C TRP A 198 -15.39 23.43 11.01
N LEU A 199 -14.72 22.42 11.57
CA LEU A 199 -15.20 21.03 11.58
C LEU A 199 -16.28 20.81 12.65
N PRO A 200 -17.22 19.86 12.44
CA PRO A 200 -18.03 19.33 13.53
C PRO A 200 -17.19 18.73 14.65
N ASP A 201 -17.72 18.76 15.88
CA ASP A 201 -17.00 18.32 17.09
C ASP A 201 -16.39 16.94 16.96
N LEU A 202 -17.12 15.97 16.41
CA LEU A 202 -16.63 14.61 16.21
C LEU A 202 -15.26 14.58 15.51
N PHE A 203 -15.12 15.32 14.41
CA PHE A 203 -13.87 15.35 13.63
C PHE A 203 -12.80 16.17 14.35
N ARG A 204 -13.17 17.28 14.95
CA ARG A 204 -12.25 18.11 15.72
C ARG A 204 -11.64 17.32 16.88
N GLU A 205 -12.45 16.56 17.60
CA GLU A 205 -12.00 15.70 18.68
C GLU A 205 -11.17 14.52 18.18
N ALA A 206 -11.55 13.88 17.06
CA ALA A 206 -10.81 12.76 16.48
C ALA A 206 -9.40 13.12 16.02
N VAL A 207 -9.18 14.35 15.54
CA VAL A 207 -7.86 14.78 15.08
C VAL A 207 -6.99 15.41 16.17
N ALA A 208 -7.57 15.71 17.33
CA ALA A 208 -6.84 16.35 18.45
C ALA A 208 -5.74 15.45 19.05
N PHE A 209 -5.77 14.15 18.76
CA PHE A 209 -4.73 13.20 19.20
C PHE A 209 -3.39 13.39 18.49
N TYR A 210 -3.39 14.01 17.31
CA TYR A 210 -2.22 14.05 16.43
C TYR A 210 -1.57 15.44 16.47
N PRO A 211 -0.43 15.57 17.17
CA PRO A 211 0.28 16.84 17.26
C PRO A 211 0.93 17.24 15.92
N GLN A 212 1.30 16.25 15.12
CA GLN A 212 1.89 16.50 13.80
C GLN A 212 0.82 16.82 12.77
N HIS A 213 1.01 17.92 12.06
CA HIS A 213 0.03 18.43 11.10
C HIS A 213 -0.33 17.40 10.02
N ARG A 214 0.65 16.67 9.48
CA ARG A 214 0.41 15.65 8.45
C ARG A 214 -0.38 14.45 8.94
N GLU A 215 -0.09 13.98 10.16
CA GLU A 215 -0.86 12.91 10.80
C GLU A 215 -2.29 13.37 11.09
N ARG A 216 -2.44 14.63 11.51
CA ARG A 216 -3.74 15.25 11.74
C ARG A 216 -4.57 15.34 10.46
N ASP A 217 -3.94 15.68 9.31
CA ASP A 217 -4.59 15.71 8.00
C ASP A 217 -5.06 14.30 7.59
N MET A 218 -4.17 13.30 7.71
CA MET A 218 -4.50 11.91 7.39
C MET A 218 -5.62 11.38 8.30
N ALA A 219 -5.53 11.63 9.61
CA ALA A 219 -6.58 11.26 10.55
C ALA A 219 -7.93 11.90 10.19
N LEU A 220 -7.94 13.18 9.78
CA LEU A 220 -9.17 13.85 9.33
C LEU A 220 -9.81 13.16 8.12
N LEU A 221 -9.01 12.86 7.10
CA LEU A 221 -9.50 12.19 5.90
C LEU A 221 -9.99 10.77 6.21
N GLY A 222 -9.26 10.05 7.05
CA GLY A 222 -9.67 8.74 7.56
C GLY A 222 -10.99 8.81 8.33
N ALA A 223 -11.12 9.72 9.29
CA ALA A 223 -12.34 9.93 10.07
C ALA A 223 -13.54 10.30 9.18
N CYS A 224 -13.35 11.21 8.21
CA CYS A 224 -14.40 11.56 7.25
C CYS A 224 -14.85 10.34 6.43
N THR A 225 -13.90 9.50 6.02
CA THR A 225 -14.21 8.31 5.21
C THR A 225 -14.97 7.27 6.01
N VAL A 226 -14.52 6.98 7.23
CA VAL A 226 -15.19 6.04 8.13
C VAL A 226 -16.59 6.56 8.50
N ALA A 227 -16.70 7.83 8.88
CA ALA A 227 -17.98 8.43 9.18
C ALA A 227 -18.94 8.36 7.98
N SER A 228 -18.44 8.54 6.74
CA SER A 228 -19.27 8.48 5.53
C SER A 228 -20.02 7.14 5.37
N ALA A 229 -19.43 6.04 5.85
CA ALA A 229 -20.06 4.71 5.87
C ALA A 229 -21.07 4.55 7.01
N CYS A 230 -20.97 5.38 8.06
CA CYS A 230 -21.83 5.31 9.25
C CYS A 230 -22.98 6.34 9.21
N LEU A 231 -23.31 6.90 8.05
CA LEU A 231 -24.38 7.87 7.86
C LEU A 231 -25.52 7.29 7.01
N PRO A 232 -26.31 6.35 7.55
CA PRO A 232 -27.44 5.77 6.83
C PRO A 232 -28.51 6.85 6.59
N GLU A 233 -29.34 6.65 5.56
CA GLU A 233 -30.47 7.50 5.19
C GLU A 233 -30.11 8.99 4.94
N VAL A 234 -28.80 9.31 4.76
CA VAL A 234 -28.35 10.62 4.33
C VAL A 234 -28.26 10.67 2.81
N SER A 235 -28.81 11.69 2.21
CA SER A 235 -28.77 11.90 0.76
C SER A 235 -28.66 13.37 0.41
N GLY A 236 -28.29 13.64 -0.83
CA GLY A 236 -28.30 14.98 -1.40
C GLY A 236 -28.59 14.91 -2.90
N LYS A 237 -28.87 16.06 -3.50
CA LYS A 237 -29.06 16.17 -4.96
C LYS A 237 -27.87 16.89 -5.58
N TYR A 238 -27.09 16.16 -6.38
CA TYR A 238 -25.99 16.73 -7.15
C TYR A 238 -26.32 16.65 -8.63
N HIS A 239 -26.41 17.82 -9.27
CA HIS A 239 -26.92 17.95 -10.64
C HIS A 239 -28.35 17.32 -10.74
N ARG A 240 -28.52 16.21 -11.45
CA ARG A 240 -29.81 15.54 -11.68
C ARG A 240 -29.97 14.24 -10.88
N LYS A 241 -28.92 13.83 -10.14
CA LYS A 241 -28.88 12.52 -9.45
C LYS A 241 -28.97 12.69 -7.95
N ARG A 242 -29.64 11.73 -7.29
CA ARG A 242 -29.52 11.53 -5.85
C ARG A 242 -28.18 10.88 -5.56
N VAL A 243 -27.45 11.39 -4.57
CA VAL A 243 -26.14 10.90 -4.16
C VAL A 243 -26.11 10.67 -2.64
N PHE A 244 -25.16 9.86 -2.19
CA PHE A 244 -24.96 9.50 -0.79
C PHE A 244 -23.55 9.91 -0.32
N PRO A 245 -23.29 10.00 1.00
CA PRO A 245 -22.08 10.61 1.54
C PRO A 245 -20.79 9.80 1.33
N HIS A 246 -20.85 8.56 0.86
CA HIS A 246 -19.71 7.64 0.76
C HIS A 246 -18.58 8.20 -0.09
N ILE A 247 -17.35 8.24 0.47
CA ILE A 247 -16.13 8.70 -0.20
C ILE A 247 -15.06 7.60 -0.27
N PHE A 248 -14.16 7.74 -1.21
CA PHE A 248 -13.00 6.87 -1.39
C PHE A 248 -11.74 7.67 -1.11
N THR A 249 -10.98 7.26 -0.11
CA THR A 249 -9.73 7.92 0.29
C THR A 249 -8.57 6.95 0.20
N VAL A 250 -7.46 7.42 -0.37
CA VAL A 250 -6.20 6.67 -0.40
C VAL A 250 -5.07 7.56 0.06
N GLU A 251 -4.34 7.11 1.06
CA GLU A 251 -3.20 7.80 1.64
C GLU A 251 -1.90 7.13 1.25
N VAL A 252 -1.03 7.88 0.61
CA VAL A 252 0.20 7.37 0.00
C VAL A 252 1.40 7.98 0.70
N ALA A 253 2.09 7.19 1.52
CA ALA A 253 3.31 7.64 2.19
C ALA A 253 4.32 6.49 2.32
N PRO A 254 5.63 6.78 2.40
CA PRO A 254 6.65 5.76 2.66
C PRO A 254 6.36 4.97 3.94
N ALA A 255 7.04 3.85 4.14
CA ALA A 255 6.93 3.09 5.39
C ALA A 255 7.36 3.97 6.60
N ALA A 256 6.73 3.75 7.76
CA ALA A 256 6.99 4.49 9.00
C ALA A 256 6.78 6.03 8.93
N ASN A 257 5.82 6.49 8.13
CA ASN A 257 5.48 7.92 7.97
C ASN A 257 4.11 8.28 8.58
N GLY A 258 3.81 7.79 9.79
CA GLY A 258 2.62 8.21 10.55
C GLY A 258 1.27 7.65 10.06
N LYS A 259 1.25 6.71 9.08
CA LYS A 259 0.00 6.13 8.55
C LYS A 259 -0.80 5.31 9.57
N GLY A 260 -0.26 5.09 10.77
CA GLY A 260 -0.96 4.39 11.86
C GLY A 260 -2.28 5.03 12.25
N CYS A 261 -2.39 6.36 12.14
CA CYS A 261 -3.61 7.12 12.42
C CYS A 261 -4.86 6.64 11.66
N ILE A 262 -4.68 6.04 10.46
CA ILE A 262 -5.78 5.45 9.69
C ILE A 262 -6.41 4.26 10.42
N ASN A 263 -5.58 3.41 11.01
CA ASN A 263 -6.08 2.27 11.79
C ASN A 263 -6.85 2.74 13.02
N ASP A 264 -6.38 3.81 13.67
CA ASP A 264 -7.06 4.40 14.82
C ASP A 264 -8.43 4.92 14.40
N MET A 265 -8.53 5.60 13.26
CA MET A 265 -9.80 6.13 12.77
C MET A 265 -10.83 5.05 12.41
N ARG A 266 -10.39 3.83 12.06
CA ARG A 266 -11.32 2.70 11.82
C ARG A 266 -12.16 2.38 13.05
N HIS A 267 -11.61 2.56 14.25
CA HIS A 267 -12.31 2.30 15.52
C HIS A 267 -13.53 3.21 15.75
N LEU A 268 -13.64 4.31 15.01
CA LEU A 268 -14.85 5.14 15.05
C LEU A 268 -16.12 4.37 14.63
N ALA A 269 -15.99 3.31 13.83
CA ALA A 269 -17.12 2.51 13.35
C ALA A 269 -17.46 1.31 14.26
N ASP A 270 -16.64 0.98 15.25
CA ASP A 270 -16.73 -0.29 15.99
C ASP A 270 -18.09 -0.51 16.66
N LEU A 271 -18.61 0.47 17.40
CA LEU A 271 -19.89 0.32 18.08
C LEU A 271 -21.09 0.33 17.11
N TYR A 272 -20.97 0.99 15.97
CA TYR A 272 -22.00 0.91 14.93
C TYR A 272 -21.98 -0.45 14.23
N GLU A 273 -20.83 -1.01 13.98
CA GLU A 273 -20.65 -2.39 13.48
C GLU A 273 -21.24 -3.42 14.45
N GLU A 274 -20.98 -3.29 15.76
CA GLU A 274 -21.56 -4.18 16.79
C GLU A 274 -23.08 -4.07 16.85
N LEU A 275 -23.65 -2.88 16.69
CA LEU A 275 -25.09 -2.69 16.59
C LEU A 275 -25.66 -3.45 15.39
N ILE A 276 -25.05 -3.31 14.21
CA ILE A 276 -25.48 -4.01 12.98
C ILE A 276 -25.38 -5.52 13.15
N LYS A 277 -24.33 -6.04 13.75
CA LYS A 277 -24.16 -7.48 14.04
C LYS A 277 -25.24 -8.00 14.98
N THR A 278 -25.55 -7.24 16.03
CA THR A 278 -26.59 -7.59 16.99
C THR A 278 -27.96 -7.67 16.30
N GLU A 279 -28.32 -6.67 15.50
CA GLU A 279 -29.55 -6.64 14.74
C GLU A 279 -29.63 -7.79 13.70
N THR A 280 -28.52 -8.08 13.04
CA THR A 280 -28.41 -9.20 12.10
C THR A 280 -28.61 -10.54 12.80
N GLY A 281 -28.02 -10.74 13.98
CA GLY A 281 -28.19 -11.95 14.78
C GLY A 281 -29.63 -12.14 15.27
N GLN A 282 -30.30 -11.06 15.67
CA GLN A 282 -31.71 -11.08 16.05
C GLN A 282 -32.58 -11.47 14.86
N ALA A 283 -32.42 -10.86 13.70
CA ALA A 283 -33.15 -11.18 12.49
C ALA A 283 -32.92 -12.63 12.01
N GLU A 284 -31.70 -13.17 12.18
CA GLU A 284 -31.41 -14.58 11.88
C GLU A 284 -32.12 -15.52 12.85
N ALA A 285 -32.19 -15.22 14.16
CA ALA A 285 -32.90 -15.99 15.14
C ALA A 285 -34.41 -16.01 14.87
N GLU A 286 -35.00 -14.84 14.55
CA GLU A 286 -36.40 -14.72 14.17
C GLU A 286 -36.74 -15.53 12.90
N TYR A 287 -35.84 -15.49 11.90
CA TYR A 287 -36.00 -16.29 10.69
C TYR A 287 -35.98 -17.80 10.99
N LEU A 288 -35.05 -18.28 11.82
CA LEU A 288 -34.96 -19.70 12.19
C LEU A 288 -36.22 -20.16 12.92
N GLN A 289 -36.73 -19.37 13.86
CA GLN A 289 -37.97 -19.66 14.55
C GLN A 289 -39.14 -19.72 13.56
N ALA A 290 -39.26 -18.74 12.68
CA ALA A 290 -40.33 -18.73 11.67
C ALA A 290 -40.23 -19.91 10.70
N LEU A 291 -39.02 -20.35 10.38
CA LEU A 291 -38.75 -21.53 9.53
C LEU A 291 -39.22 -22.81 10.21
N GLU A 292 -38.91 -23.01 11.50
CA GLU A 292 -39.37 -24.16 12.30
C GLU A 292 -40.89 -24.21 12.38
N GLU A 293 -41.57 -23.09 12.66
CA GLU A 293 -43.02 -22.99 12.68
C GLU A 293 -43.63 -23.33 11.31
N TRP A 294 -43.02 -22.87 10.23
CA TRP A 294 -43.47 -23.16 8.87
C TRP A 294 -43.30 -24.64 8.53
N GLU A 295 -42.18 -25.27 8.90
CA GLU A 295 -41.95 -26.70 8.72
C GLU A 295 -42.93 -27.56 9.50
N GLN A 296 -43.27 -27.20 10.74
CA GLN A 296 -44.29 -27.85 11.54
C GLN A 296 -45.67 -27.75 10.87
N LYS A 297 -46.09 -26.57 10.43
CA LYS A 297 -47.35 -26.36 9.69
C LYS A 297 -47.39 -27.17 8.39
N LYS A 298 -46.25 -27.26 7.70
CA LYS A 298 -46.12 -28.08 6.48
C LYS A 298 -46.30 -29.59 6.78
N ALA A 299 -45.69 -30.07 7.86
CA ALA A 299 -45.79 -31.46 8.27
C ALA A 299 -47.26 -31.82 8.69
N GLU A 300 -47.93 -30.95 9.46
CA GLU A 300 -49.34 -31.13 9.82
C GLU A 300 -50.27 -31.10 8.58
N ALA A 301 -50.03 -30.21 7.64
CA ALA A 301 -50.83 -30.15 6.41
C ALA A 301 -50.66 -31.40 5.55
N HIS A 302 -49.43 -31.94 5.48
CA HIS A 302 -49.15 -33.22 4.82
C HIS A 302 -49.93 -34.39 5.45
N GLN A 303 -49.98 -34.45 6.79
CA GLN A 303 -50.76 -35.46 7.50
C GLN A 303 -52.27 -35.33 7.23
N LYS A 304 -52.74 -34.09 7.01
CA LYS A 304 -54.16 -33.79 6.72
C LYS A 304 -54.50 -33.80 5.22
N HIS A 305 -53.63 -34.27 4.35
CA HIS A 305 -53.73 -34.26 2.88
C HIS A 305 -54.08 -32.87 2.27
N ARG A 306 -53.63 -31.80 2.92
CA ARG A 306 -53.78 -30.42 2.43
C ARG A 306 -52.49 -29.95 1.80
N SER A 307 -52.59 -29.25 0.66
CA SER A 307 -51.39 -28.64 0.04
C SER A 307 -51.01 -27.35 0.79
N VAL A 308 -49.77 -27.26 1.22
CA VAL A 308 -49.16 -25.99 1.71
C VAL A 308 -48.59 -25.24 0.53
N VAL A 309 -48.98 -23.99 0.42
CA VAL A 309 -48.43 -23.14 -0.66
C VAL A 309 -47.00 -22.81 -0.35
N VAL A 310 -46.06 -23.20 -1.23
CA VAL A 310 -44.61 -22.95 -1.09
C VAL A 310 -44.28 -21.44 -0.97
N LYS A 311 -45.20 -20.57 -1.37
CA LYS A 311 -45.07 -19.10 -1.26
C LYS A 311 -45.00 -18.57 0.16
N ASP A 312 -45.45 -19.35 1.15
CA ASP A 312 -45.51 -18.93 2.56
C ASP A 312 -44.24 -19.28 3.35
N ALA A 313 -43.21 -19.82 2.70
CA ALA A 313 -41.90 -20.06 3.33
C ALA A 313 -41.25 -18.75 3.73
N PRO A 314 -40.73 -18.64 4.97
CA PRO A 314 -40.03 -17.45 5.40
C PRO A 314 -38.76 -17.23 4.55
N LYS A 315 -38.43 -15.98 4.27
CA LYS A 315 -37.25 -15.63 3.51
C LYS A 315 -36.02 -15.54 4.44
N PRO A 316 -34.87 -16.04 4.02
CA PRO A 316 -33.63 -15.88 4.81
C PRO A 316 -33.36 -14.42 5.18
N ALA A 317 -32.96 -14.19 6.43
CA ALA A 317 -32.54 -12.88 6.89
C ALA A 317 -31.28 -12.42 6.13
N ALA A 318 -31.22 -11.13 5.82
CA ALA A 318 -30.05 -10.53 5.24
C ALA A 318 -28.92 -10.48 6.28
N LYS A 319 -27.70 -10.88 5.90
CA LYS A 319 -26.51 -10.85 6.78
C LYS A 319 -25.72 -9.58 6.54
N ALA A 320 -26.08 -8.52 7.24
CA ALA A 320 -25.42 -7.23 7.10
C ALA A 320 -24.14 -7.14 7.95
N TYR A 321 -23.09 -6.58 7.34
CA TYR A 321 -21.81 -6.27 7.98
C TYR A 321 -21.29 -4.95 7.41
N LEU A 322 -21.08 -3.96 8.26
CA LEU A 322 -20.57 -2.66 7.82
C LEU A 322 -19.15 -2.80 7.24
N ASN A 323 -18.27 -3.49 7.98
CA ASN A 323 -16.89 -3.72 7.56
C ASN A 323 -16.82 -4.88 6.54
N ILE A 324 -16.53 -4.56 5.30
CA ILE A 324 -16.28 -5.52 4.23
C ILE A 324 -14.78 -5.76 4.12
N PRO A 325 -14.29 -6.99 4.33
CA PRO A 325 -12.86 -7.27 4.21
C PRO A 325 -12.31 -6.90 2.83
N THR A 326 -11.11 -6.35 2.78
CA THR A 326 -10.43 -6.05 1.51
C THR A 326 -10.01 -7.31 0.75
N GLN A 327 -9.78 -8.42 1.47
CA GLN A 327 -9.60 -9.76 0.90
C GLN A 327 -10.94 -10.44 0.61
N VAL A 328 -11.71 -9.89 -0.31
CA VAL A 328 -13.02 -10.41 -0.70
C VAL A 328 -13.09 -10.63 -2.21
N THR A 329 -13.76 -11.69 -2.66
CA THR A 329 -14.05 -11.87 -4.09
C THR A 329 -15.14 -10.90 -4.53
N LYS A 330 -15.11 -10.44 -5.80
CA LYS A 330 -16.15 -9.57 -6.39
C LYS A 330 -17.56 -10.10 -6.10
N ALA A 331 -17.73 -11.39 -6.24
CA ALA A 331 -19.01 -12.04 -6.02
C ALA A 331 -19.48 -11.94 -4.56
N LYS A 332 -18.60 -12.15 -3.59
CA LYS A 332 -18.95 -12.02 -2.16
C LYS A 332 -19.16 -10.56 -1.77
N MET A 333 -18.40 -9.64 -2.37
CA MET A 333 -18.61 -8.20 -2.19
C MET A 333 -20.02 -7.76 -2.65
N LEU A 334 -20.49 -8.28 -3.80
CA LEU A 334 -21.86 -8.01 -4.26
C LEU A 334 -22.91 -8.55 -3.27
N VAL A 335 -22.67 -9.72 -2.67
CA VAL A 335 -23.55 -10.26 -1.61
C VAL A 335 -23.57 -9.31 -0.41
N HIS A 336 -22.40 -8.86 0.07
CA HIS A 336 -22.35 -7.91 1.20
C HIS A 336 -23.08 -6.60 0.88
N LEU A 337 -22.86 -6.01 -0.28
CA LEU A 337 -23.53 -4.76 -0.67
C LEU A 337 -25.04 -4.94 -0.84
N ARG A 338 -25.53 -6.10 -1.31
CA ARG A 338 -26.95 -6.44 -1.37
C ARG A 338 -27.55 -6.56 0.02
N ASP A 339 -26.92 -7.33 0.89
CA ASP A 339 -27.41 -7.63 2.22
C ASP A 339 -27.38 -6.41 3.14
N ASN A 340 -26.38 -5.55 2.97
CA ASN A 340 -26.28 -4.28 3.68
C ASN A 340 -27.34 -3.25 3.24
N GLY A 341 -27.79 -3.28 1.99
CA GLY A 341 -28.79 -2.35 1.47
C GLY A 341 -28.45 -0.88 1.75
N ASN A 342 -29.31 -0.20 2.50
CA ASN A 342 -29.14 1.22 2.83
C ASN A 342 -28.07 1.50 3.90
N ILE A 343 -27.62 0.50 4.63
CA ILE A 343 -26.51 0.64 5.57
C ILE A 343 -25.24 1.02 4.80
N GLY A 344 -25.02 0.40 3.62
CA GLY A 344 -23.79 0.55 2.86
C GLY A 344 -22.67 -0.34 3.40
N GLY A 345 -21.43 -0.05 3.02
CA GLY A 345 -20.27 -0.80 3.44
C GLY A 345 -19.04 0.08 3.59
N LEU A 346 -18.14 -0.34 4.46
CA LEU A 346 -16.80 0.22 4.64
C LEU A 346 -15.75 -0.83 4.26
N MET A 347 -14.88 -0.53 3.31
CA MET A 347 -13.65 -1.27 3.09
C MET A 347 -12.50 -0.41 3.58
N ALA A 348 -11.80 -0.85 4.61
CA ALA A 348 -10.69 -0.11 5.20
C ALA A 348 -9.50 -1.04 5.47
N ASP A 349 -8.33 -0.66 4.96
CA ASP A 349 -7.08 -1.40 5.16
C ASP A 349 -5.86 -0.46 5.18
N SER A 350 -4.89 -0.78 6.03
CA SER A 350 -3.63 -0.04 6.10
C SER A 350 -2.63 -0.44 5.01
N GLU A 351 -2.94 -1.49 4.22
CA GLU A 351 -2.06 -2.03 3.19
C GLU A 351 -2.82 -2.22 1.87
N ILE A 352 -2.48 -1.43 0.86
CA ILE A 352 -3.05 -1.56 -0.49
C ILE A 352 -2.85 -2.97 -1.07
N ASP A 353 -1.76 -3.67 -0.72
CA ASP A 353 -1.49 -5.00 -1.23
C ASP A 353 -2.54 -6.04 -0.84
N THR A 354 -3.29 -5.80 0.23
CA THR A 354 -4.39 -6.66 0.68
C THR A 354 -5.49 -6.74 -0.38
N ILE A 355 -5.95 -5.58 -0.88
CA ILE A 355 -6.96 -5.51 -1.95
C ILE A 355 -6.41 -6.03 -3.29
N LEU A 356 -5.12 -5.80 -3.57
CA LEU A 356 -4.47 -6.30 -4.78
C LEU A 356 -4.31 -7.82 -4.80
N SER A 357 -4.07 -8.44 -3.65
CA SER A 357 -3.94 -9.90 -3.54
C SER A 357 -5.26 -10.62 -3.83
N ALA A 358 -6.37 -10.05 -3.39
CA ALA A 358 -7.72 -10.55 -3.67
C ALA A 358 -8.08 -10.43 -5.17
N SER A 359 -7.53 -9.44 -5.84
CA SER A 359 -7.87 -9.11 -7.23
C SER A 359 -6.99 -9.78 -8.28
N LYS A 360 -5.94 -10.52 -7.91
CA LYS A 360 -5.02 -11.18 -8.88
C LYS A 360 -5.73 -12.11 -9.87
N GLN A 361 -6.90 -12.62 -9.53
CA GLN A 361 -7.74 -13.44 -10.43
C GLN A 361 -8.79 -12.63 -11.19
N ASP A 362 -9.14 -11.39 -10.73
CA ASP A 362 -10.30 -10.62 -11.21
C ASP A 362 -10.05 -9.09 -11.26
N TYR A 363 -8.81 -8.61 -11.37
CA TYR A 363 -8.44 -7.19 -11.19
C TYR A 363 -9.28 -6.21 -12.02
N GLY A 364 -9.44 -6.44 -13.30
CA GLY A 364 -10.24 -5.55 -14.18
C GLY A 364 -11.73 -5.52 -13.83
N MET A 365 -12.25 -6.60 -13.23
CA MET A 365 -13.66 -6.70 -12.83
C MET A 365 -13.94 -6.00 -11.48
N PHE A 366 -12.93 -5.88 -10.60
CA PHE A 366 -13.07 -5.22 -9.30
C PHE A 366 -13.08 -3.69 -9.44
N ASP A 367 -12.21 -3.15 -10.29
CA ASP A 367 -12.15 -1.71 -10.61
C ASP A 367 -13.48 -1.18 -11.16
N ASP A 368 -14.13 -1.92 -12.07
CA ASP A 368 -15.45 -1.56 -12.59
C ASP A 368 -16.50 -1.45 -11.47
N LEU A 369 -16.50 -2.39 -10.52
CA LEU A 369 -17.41 -2.36 -9.39
C LEU A 369 -17.18 -1.13 -8.50
N LEU A 370 -15.92 -0.81 -8.18
CA LEU A 370 -15.58 0.39 -7.39
C LEU A 370 -16.01 1.66 -8.12
N ARG A 371 -15.75 1.75 -9.43
CA ARG A 371 -16.15 2.92 -10.24
C ARG A 371 -17.66 3.11 -10.27
N LYS A 372 -18.45 2.04 -10.38
CA LYS A 372 -19.92 2.08 -10.32
C LYS A 372 -20.42 2.41 -8.91
N ALA A 373 -19.83 1.80 -7.88
CA ALA A 373 -20.18 2.06 -6.48
C ALA A 373 -19.94 3.53 -6.10
N PHE A 374 -18.85 4.13 -6.57
CA PHE A 374 -18.62 5.56 -6.37
C PHE A 374 -19.75 6.44 -6.90
N HIS A 375 -20.33 6.12 -8.02
CA HIS A 375 -21.45 6.88 -8.62
C HIS A 375 -22.83 6.37 -8.22
N HIS A 376 -22.91 5.35 -7.36
CA HIS A 376 -24.15 4.66 -7.00
C HIS A 376 -24.90 4.12 -8.24
N GLU A 377 -24.15 3.70 -9.25
CA GLU A 377 -24.70 3.15 -10.50
C GLU A 377 -25.09 1.68 -10.31
N PRO A 378 -26.19 1.20 -10.92
CA PRO A 378 -26.62 -0.17 -10.76
C PRO A 378 -25.55 -1.17 -11.12
N VAL A 379 -25.42 -2.20 -10.28
CA VAL A 379 -24.54 -3.34 -10.52
C VAL A 379 -25.38 -4.62 -10.48
N SER A 380 -25.07 -5.55 -11.39
CA SER A 380 -25.72 -6.84 -11.44
C SER A 380 -24.73 -7.94 -11.74
N SER A 381 -25.00 -9.12 -11.24
CA SER A 381 -24.23 -10.34 -11.53
C SER A 381 -25.20 -11.52 -11.59
N SER A 382 -24.98 -12.39 -12.58
CA SER A 382 -25.71 -13.66 -12.68
C SER A 382 -24.69 -14.79 -12.64
N ARG A 383 -24.95 -15.81 -11.80
CA ARG A 383 -24.12 -16.99 -11.66
C ARG A 383 -24.82 -18.20 -12.25
N LYS A 384 -24.08 -18.95 -13.07
CA LYS A 384 -24.60 -20.17 -13.68
C LYS A 384 -24.78 -21.31 -12.67
N THR A 385 -23.96 -21.32 -11.60
CA THR A 385 -23.90 -22.41 -10.62
C THR A 385 -25.16 -22.49 -9.76
N ASP A 386 -25.68 -21.32 -9.32
CA ASP A 386 -26.80 -21.26 -8.34
C ASP A 386 -28.06 -20.63 -8.94
N ASN A 387 -28.04 -20.29 -10.23
CA ASN A 387 -29.10 -19.53 -10.91
C ASN A 387 -29.50 -18.24 -10.16
N GLU A 388 -28.59 -17.70 -9.35
CA GLU A 388 -28.81 -16.52 -8.53
C GLU A 388 -28.49 -15.26 -9.34
N MET A 389 -29.46 -14.36 -9.41
CA MET A 389 -29.27 -13.02 -9.97
C MET A 389 -29.21 -12.00 -8.82
N ILE A 390 -28.05 -11.38 -8.66
CA ILE A 390 -27.87 -10.27 -7.72
C ILE A 390 -27.99 -8.97 -8.52
N ARG A 391 -28.88 -8.07 -8.09
CA ARG A 391 -28.99 -6.70 -8.59
C ARG A 391 -29.02 -5.73 -7.42
N ILE A 392 -28.18 -4.70 -7.50
CA ILE A 392 -28.09 -3.62 -6.52
C ILE A 392 -28.25 -2.32 -7.30
N ASP A 393 -29.36 -1.62 -7.09
CA ASP A 393 -29.70 -0.43 -7.87
C ASP A 393 -28.86 0.79 -7.46
N SER A 394 -28.41 0.84 -6.19
CA SER A 394 -27.64 1.98 -5.67
C SER A 394 -26.61 1.48 -4.64
N PRO A 395 -25.49 0.88 -5.09
CA PRO A 395 -24.46 0.40 -4.18
C PRO A 395 -23.86 1.55 -3.37
N ARG A 396 -23.70 1.36 -2.07
CA ARG A 396 -23.16 2.33 -1.12
C ARG A 396 -21.89 1.76 -0.52
N LEU A 397 -20.76 2.35 -0.83
CA LEU A 397 -19.46 1.88 -0.37
C LEU A 397 -18.57 3.07 -0.04
N ALA A 398 -17.92 3.03 1.12
CA ALA A 398 -16.78 3.87 1.45
C ALA A 398 -15.49 3.04 1.37
N LEU A 399 -14.40 3.65 0.93
CA LEU A 399 -13.11 3.01 0.77
C LEU A 399 -12.02 3.83 1.45
N LEU A 400 -11.30 3.23 2.37
CA LEU A 400 -10.15 3.84 3.06
C LEU A 400 -8.94 2.91 2.94
N LEU A 401 -7.96 3.33 2.17
CA LEU A 401 -6.74 2.56 1.98
C LEU A 401 -5.50 3.40 2.30
N SER A 402 -4.45 2.75 2.77
CA SER A 402 -3.14 3.36 2.80
C SER A 402 -2.08 2.44 2.23
N GLY A 403 -1.00 3.05 1.76
CA GLY A 403 0.10 2.27 1.20
C GLY A 403 1.33 3.10 0.86
N THR A 404 2.34 2.42 0.35
CA THR A 404 3.54 3.07 -0.16
C THR A 404 3.34 3.53 -1.61
N PRO A 405 4.17 4.45 -2.14
CA PRO A 405 4.11 4.87 -3.54
C PRO A 405 4.18 3.69 -4.52
N GLY A 406 4.99 2.66 -4.22
CA GLY A 406 5.09 1.46 -5.05
C GLY A 406 3.84 0.57 -5.00
N GLN A 407 3.11 0.54 -3.87
CA GLN A 407 1.82 -0.15 -3.76
C GLN A 407 0.73 0.63 -4.51
N PHE A 408 0.74 1.95 -4.41
CA PHE A 408 -0.19 2.82 -5.13
C PHE A 408 -0.06 2.69 -6.65
N SER A 409 1.18 2.65 -7.19
CA SER A 409 1.40 2.42 -8.63
C SER A 409 0.90 1.05 -9.11
N ARG A 410 0.80 0.06 -8.23
CA ARG A 410 0.16 -1.24 -8.55
C ARG A 410 -1.36 -1.18 -8.51
N LEU A 411 -1.93 -0.37 -7.61
CA LEU A 411 -3.37 -0.13 -7.54
C LEU A 411 -3.87 0.68 -8.73
N ILE A 412 -3.09 1.67 -9.13
CA ILE A 412 -3.36 2.55 -10.26
C ILE A 412 -2.19 2.41 -11.25
N PRO A 413 -2.20 1.39 -12.11
CA PRO A 413 -1.11 1.13 -13.03
C PRO A 413 -1.02 2.13 -14.18
N ASP A 414 -2.09 2.87 -14.45
CA ASP A 414 -2.22 3.78 -15.57
C ASP A 414 -2.83 5.11 -15.11
N SER A 415 -2.25 6.22 -15.56
CA SER A 415 -2.73 7.59 -15.28
C SER A 415 -4.13 7.84 -15.83
N GLU A 416 -4.53 7.15 -16.91
CA GLU A 416 -5.88 7.21 -17.48
C GLU A 416 -6.91 6.39 -16.69
N SER A 417 -6.50 5.69 -15.62
CA SER A 417 -7.40 4.87 -14.82
C SER A 417 -8.58 5.68 -14.30
N GLY A 418 -9.76 5.25 -14.69
CA GLY A 418 -10.99 5.89 -14.24
C GLY A 418 -11.20 5.83 -12.72
N LEU A 419 -10.53 4.92 -11.99
CA LEU A 419 -10.57 4.84 -10.54
C LEU A 419 -9.85 6.01 -9.88
N LEU A 420 -8.65 6.37 -10.38
CA LEU A 420 -7.83 7.46 -9.84
C LEU A 420 -8.65 8.73 -9.60
N SER A 421 -9.41 9.15 -10.59
CA SER A 421 -10.20 10.39 -10.51
C SER A 421 -11.34 10.38 -9.50
N ARG A 422 -11.62 9.22 -8.89
CA ARG A 422 -12.65 9.04 -7.85
C ARG A 422 -12.08 8.98 -6.44
N LEU A 423 -10.75 8.99 -6.32
CA LEU A 423 -10.05 8.90 -5.04
C LEU A 423 -9.76 10.29 -4.49
N LEU A 424 -10.07 10.50 -3.23
CA LEU A 424 -9.55 11.60 -2.44
C LEU A 424 -8.15 11.20 -1.99
N LEU A 425 -7.13 11.80 -2.60
CA LEU A 425 -5.74 11.40 -2.43
C LEU A 425 -5.00 12.34 -1.47
N TYR A 426 -4.22 11.75 -0.59
CA TYR A 426 -3.26 12.47 0.24
C TYR A 426 -1.90 11.77 0.15
N THR A 427 -0.83 12.54 -0.05
CA THR A 427 0.54 12.01 -0.06
C THR A 427 1.44 12.88 0.78
N CYS A 428 2.32 12.27 1.53
CA CYS A 428 3.28 13.02 2.33
C CYS A 428 4.57 12.25 2.52
N ARG A 429 5.57 12.96 3.02
CA ARG A 429 6.77 12.39 3.60
C ARG A 429 6.98 13.08 4.95
N SER A 430 6.99 12.30 6.03
CA SER A 430 7.22 12.85 7.37
C SER A 430 8.63 13.41 7.48
N GLU A 431 8.80 14.35 8.38
CA GLU A 431 10.12 14.80 8.81
C GLU A 431 10.86 13.67 9.53
N ALA A 432 12.17 13.63 9.40
CA ALA A 432 13.02 12.65 10.09
C ALA A 432 13.22 13.07 11.56
N VAL A 433 12.10 13.17 12.30
CA VAL A 433 12.10 13.53 13.72
C VAL A 433 11.66 12.32 14.53
N TRP A 434 12.46 11.93 15.50
CA TRP A 434 12.09 10.91 16.45
C TRP A 434 11.09 11.48 17.45
N GLN A 435 9.96 10.80 17.63
CA GLN A 435 8.97 11.14 18.66
C GLN A 435 9.27 10.40 19.95
N ASP A 436 8.94 11.02 21.07
CA ASP A 436 8.97 10.33 22.34
C ASP A 436 7.89 9.25 22.37
N VAL A 437 8.32 7.99 22.44
CA VAL A 437 7.43 6.80 22.48
C VAL A 437 7.25 6.28 23.91
N SER A 438 7.71 7.02 24.93
CA SER A 438 7.56 6.60 26.32
C SER A 438 6.08 6.67 26.74
N PRO A 439 5.60 5.75 27.59
CA PRO A 439 4.21 5.79 28.09
C PRO A 439 3.88 7.05 28.89
N GLU A 440 4.91 7.75 29.39
CA GLU A 440 4.77 8.99 30.17
C GLU A 440 4.68 10.24 29.29
N GLY A 441 5.11 10.15 28.02
CA GLY A 441 5.08 11.24 27.04
C GLY A 441 3.66 11.56 26.56
N ASP A 442 2.77 10.57 26.51
CA ASP A 442 1.36 10.78 26.14
C ASP A 442 0.44 10.42 27.32
N LYS A 443 -0.22 11.42 27.86
CA LYS A 443 -1.16 11.25 28.98
C LYS A 443 -2.59 10.94 28.51
N MET A 444 -2.83 10.85 27.21
CA MET A 444 -4.15 10.64 26.64
C MET A 444 -4.44 9.15 26.47
N ASP A 445 -5.55 8.69 27.07
CA ASP A 445 -6.07 7.36 26.86
C ASP A 445 -6.79 7.29 25.50
N MET A 446 -6.01 7.09 24.43
CA MET A 446 -6.52 7.05 23.05
C MET A 446 -7.61 5.97 22.84
N PRO A 447 -7.46 4.71 23.31
CA PRO A 447 -8.51 3.69 23.19
C PRO A 447 -9.84 4.12 23.82
N LYS A 448 -9.81 4.69 25.01
CA LYS A 448 -11.01 5.18 25.70
C LYS A 448 -11.69 6.29 24.90
N LYS A 449 -10.90 7.24 24.42
CA LYS A 449 -11.43 8.38 23.66
C LYS A 449 -11.99 7.96 22.29
N LEU A 450 -11.34 7.03 21.59
CA LEU A 450 -11.87 6.45 20.36
C LEU A 450 -13.20 5.71 20.60
N SER A 451 -13.33 5.01 21.73
CA SER A 451 -14.59 4.38 22.13
C SER A 451 -15.70 5.41 22.37
N GLU A 452 -15.40 6.54 23.04
CA GLU A 452 -16.35 7.65 23.23
C GLU A 452 -16.80 8.26 21.89
N LEU A 453 -15.88 8.44 20.95
CA LEU A 453 -16.17 8.95 19.60
C LEU A 453 -16.98 7.93 18.77
N SER A 454 -16.66 6.64 18.91
CA SER A 454 -17.43 5.56 18.28
C SER A 454 -18.88 5.53 18.80
N GLU A 455 -19.09 5.75 20.10
CA GLU A 455 -20.44 5.87 20.68
C GLU A 455 -21.17 7.10 20.13
N GLN A 456 -20.50 8.24 20.02
CA GLN A 456 -21.10 9.43 19.41
C GLN A 456 -21.53 9.15 17.96
N LEU A 457 -20.67 8.53 17.15
CA LEU A 457 -20.98 8.20 15.75
C LEU A 457 -22.13 7.18 15.64
N MET A 458 -22.16 6.15 16.50
CA MET A 458 -23.27 5.20 16.58
C MET A 458 -24.58 5.92 16.91
N ASN A 459 -24.59 6.85 17.87
CA ASN A 459 -25.80 7.60 18.25
C ASN A 459 -26.26 8.53 17.12
N ILE A 460 -25.34 9.15 16.38
CA ILE A 460 -25.63 9.89 15.14
C ILE A 460 -26.31 8.97 14.12
N ALA A 461 -25.73 7.79 13.88
CA ALA A 461 -26.28 6.81 12.94
C ALA A 461 -27.70 6.35 13.35
N LYS A 462 -27.97 6.10 14.64
CA LYS A 462 -29.29 5.76 15.16
C LYS A 462 -30.31 6.89 14.91
N THR A 463 -29.90 8.15 15.11
CA THR A 463 -30.77 9.31 14.83
C THR A 463 -31.14 9.38 13.35
N LEU A 464 -30.14 9.23 12.47
CA LEU A 464 -30.33 9.28 11.01
C LEU A 464 -31.16 8.11 10.46
N ARG A 465 -31.04 6.91 11.05
CA ARG A 465 -31.87 5.75 10.68
C ARG A 465 -33.37 5.97 10.99
N ARG A 466 -33.66 6.70 12.06
CA ARG A 466 -35.06 7.01 12.45
C ARG A 466 -35.69 8.08 11.56
N ARG A 467 -34.86 9.00 11.06
CA ARG A 467 -35.31 10.12 10.25
C ARG A 467 -34.36 10.37 9.10
N PRO A 468 -34.76 10.13 7.83
CA PRO A 468 -33.91 10.43 6.67
C PRO A 468 -33.54 11.90 6.58
N LEU A 469 -32.33 12.18 6.15
CA LEU A 469 -31.77 13.53 6.01
C LEU A 469 -31.39 13.83 4.57
N GLN A 470 -31.94 14.90 4.01
CA GLN A 470 -31.50 15.47 2.75
C GLN A 470 -30.60 16.69 3.00
N VAL A 471 -29.36 16.64 2.56
CA VAL A 471 -28.43 17.77 2.67
C VAL A 471 -28.51 18.64 1.41
N CYS A 472 -28.59 19.94 1.63
CA CYS A 472 -28.69 20.97 0.60
C CYS A 472 -27.56 21.99 0.74
N LEU A 473 -27.15 22.59 -0.35
CA LEU A 473 -26.35 23.81 -0.39
C LEU A 473 -27.22 25.01 -0.77
N THR A 474 -26.91 26.17 -0.21
CA THR A 474 -27.55 27.42 -0.60
C THR A 474 -27.17 27.81 -2.03
N LEU A 475 -27.93 28.71 -2.65
CA LEU A 475 -27.61 29.22 -4.00
C LEU A 475 -26.23 29.89 -4.05
N SER A 476 -25.85 30.60 -2.99
CA SER A 476 -24.52 31.22 -2.87
C SER A 476 -23.40 30.17 -2.77
N GLN A 477 -23.60 29.10 -2.01
CA GLN A 477 -22.64 28.01 -1.90
C GLN A 477 -22.48 27.26 -3.25
N TRP A 478 -23.58 27.00 -3.95
CA TRP A 478 -23.51 26.43 -5.32
C TRP A 478 -22.77 27.36 -6.29
N ALA A 479 -23.03 28.67 -6.25
CA ALA A 479 -22.34 29.63 -7.09
C ALA A 479 -20.83 29.64 -6.83
N ARG A 480 -20.43 29.63 -5.56
CA ARG A 480 -19.04 29.60 -5.13
C ARG A 480 -18.35 28.29 -5.49
N LEU A 481 -18.98 27.14 -5.27
CA LEU A 481 -18.46 25.84 -5.71
C LEU A 481 -18.20 25.85 -7.21
N ASN A 482 -19.17 26.28 -8.01
CA ASN A 482 -19.01 26.36 -9.46
C ASN A 482 -17.89 27.31 -9.86
N GLN A 483 -17.72 28.42 -9.18
CA GLN A 483 -16.64 29.39 -9.45
C GLN A 483 -15.26 28.79 -9.18
N CYS A 484 -15.06 28.12 -8.02
CA CYS A 484 -13.80 27.47 -7.68
C CYS A 484 -13.45 26.39 -8.70
N PHE A 485 -14.38 25.49 -9.02
CA PHE A 485 -14.13 24.40 -9.96
C PHE A 485 -13.92 24.89 -11.40
N LYS A 486 -14.59 25.96 -11.83
CA LYS A 486 -14.31 26.61 -13.13
C LYS A 486 -12.89 27.17 -13.19
N LYS A 487 -12.44 27.82 -12.10
CA LYS A 487 -11.08 28.34 -11.98
C LYS A 487 -10.06 27.22 -12.08
N TRP A 488 -10.16 26.17 -11.26
CA TRP A 488 -9.23 25.03 -11.26
C TRP A 488 -9.20 24.29 -12.60
N LEU A 489 -10.36 24.09 -13.25
CA LEU A 489 -10.42 23.51 -14.58
C LEU A 489 -9.72 24.37 -15.63
N HIS A 490 -9.91 25.67 -15.57
CA HIS A 490 -9.24 26.60 -16.50
C HIS A 490 -7.72 26.56 -16.31
N GLU A 491 -7.25 26.65 -15.07
CA GLU A 491 -5.82 26.56 -14.75
C GLU A 491 -5.21 25.24 -15.24
N ALA A 492 -5.85 24.11 -14.96
CA ALA A 492 -5.37 22.81 -15.42
C ALA A 492 -5.35 22.69 -16.97
N SER A 493 -6.34 23.27 -17.64
CA SER A 493 -6.42 23.23 -19.12
C SER A 493 -5.29 24.01 -19.80
N LEU A 494 -4.77 25.06 -19.16
CA LEU A 494 -3.64 25.83 -19.69
C LEU A 494 -2.34 25.03 -19.74
N PHE A 495 -2.23 23.99 -18.91
CA PHE A 495 -1.04 23.13 -18.84
C PHE A 495 -1.17 21.81 -19.63
N GLY A 496 -2.29 21.60 -20.35
CA GLY A 496 -2.52 20.40 -21.14
C GLY A 496 -2.67 19.11 -20.34
N ASP A 497 -3.14 19.21 -19.09
CA ASP A 497 -3.21 18.11 -18.13
C ASP A 497 -4.57 17.42 -18.16
N GLU A 498 -4.86 16.66 -19.25
CA GLU A 498 -6.20 16.09 -19.52
C GLU A 498 -6.67 15.11 -18.43
N GLU A 499 -5.78 14.25 -17.91
CA GLU A 499 -6.16 13.31 -16.84
C GLU A 499 -6.54 14.07 -15.58
N PHE A 500 -5.81 15.14 -15.24
CA PHE A 500 -6.12 15.97 -14.08
C PHE A 500 -7.46 16.71 -14.21
N LEU A 501 -7.86 17.09 -15.43
CA LEU A 501 -9.21 17.64 -15.68
C LEU A 501 -10.30 16.64 -15.22
N SER A 502 -10.08 15.35 -15.43
CA SER A 502 -11.01 14.30 -15.01
C SER A 502 -11.10 14.21 -13.48
N VAL A 503 -9.99 14.38 -12.78
CA VAL A 503 -9.91 14.43 -11.31
C VAL A 503 -10.72 15.61 -10.79
N ILE A 504 -10.44 16.83 -11.27
CA ILE A 504 -11.14 18.05 -10.83
C ILE A 504 -12.66 17.89 -11.00
N LYS A 505 -13.13 17.42 -12.16
CA LYS A 505 -14.56 17.25 -12.42
C LYS A 505 -15.25 16.34 -11.41
N ARG A 506 -14.58 15.30 -10.92
CA ARG A 506 -15.15 14.35 -9.93
C ARG A 506 -15.02 14.84 -8.49
N HIS A 507 -14.01 15.65 -8.21
CA HIS A 507 -13.82 16.24 -6.89
C HIS A 507 -14.92 17.24 -6.50
N GLY A 508 -15.66 17.80 -7.48
CA GLY A 508 -16.88 18.55 -7.21
C GLY A 508 -17.95 17.74 -6.46
N LEU A 509 -18.11 16.47 -6.82
CA LEU A 509 -18.99 15.56 -6.09
C LEU A 509 -18.42 15.21 -4.71
N ILE A 510 -17.10 15.04 -4.58
CA ILE A 510 -16.45 14.75 -3.29
C ILE A 510 -16.62 15.94 -2.35
N ALA A 511 -16.44 17.18 -2.81
CA ALA A 511 -16.70 18.39 -2.03
C ALA A 511 -18.15 18.42 -1.48
N PHE A 512 -19.12 18.11 -2.32
CA PHE A 512 -20.51 18.01 -1.86
C PHE A 512 -20.71 16.87 -0.86
N ARG A 513 -20.08 15.73 -1.03
CA ARG A 513 -20.13 14.62 -0.07
C ARG A 513 -19.51 14.99 1.28
N LEU A 514 -18.40 15.73 1.32
CA LEU A 514 -17.85 16.27 2.58
C LEU A 514 -18.85 17.22 3.26
N CYS A 515 -19.51 18.10 2.50
CA CYS A 515 -20.61 18.91 3.03
C CYS A 515 -21.74 18.04 3.60
N MET A 516 -22.07 16.93 2.96
CA MET A 516 -23.08 15.99 3.47
C MET A 516 -22.61 15.34 4.77
N ILE A 517 -21.36 14.88 4.85
CA ILE A 517 -20.77 14.25 6.03
C ILE A 517 -20.81 15.23 7.22
N PHE A 518 -20.31 16.43 7.04
CA PHE A 518 -20.26 17.44 8.11
C PHE A 518 -21.66 17.87 8.57
N THR A 519 -22.56 18.11 7.63
CA THR A 519 -23.95 18.48 7.96
C THR A 519 -24.67 17.36 8.68
N ALA A 520 -24.56 16.12 8.19
CA ALA A 520 -25.23 14.96 8.78
C ALA A 520 -24.68 14.66 10.19
N THR A 521 -23.37 14.78 10.39
CA THR A 521 -22.73 14.58 11.69
C THR A 521 -23.24 15.61 12.71
N ARG A 522 -23.30 16.90 12.35
CA ARG A 522 -23.87 17.96 13.18
C ARG A 522 -25.34 17.68 13.49
N CYS A 523 -26.17 17.49 12.46
CA CYS A 523 -27.59 17.28 12.62
C CYS A 523 -27.90 16.02 13.45
N GLY A 524 -27.17 14.93 13.22
CA GLY A 524 -27.36 13.70 13.96
C GLY A 524 -27.00 13.81 15.45
N LYS A 525 -26.06 14.71 15.81
CA LYS A 525 -25.71 15.03 17.20
C LYS A 525 -26.72 15.98 17.84
N GLU A 526 -27.06 17.06 17.16
CA GLU A 526 -27.90 18.14 17.70
C GLU A 526 -29.41 17.85 17.58
N GLY A 527 -29.79 16.92 16.69
CA GLY A 527 -31.18 16.75 16.25
C GLY A 527 -31.57 17.76 15.16
N TYR A 528 -32.64 17.46 14.43
CA TYR A 528 -33.13 18.34 13.35
C TYR A 528 -34.66 18.25 13.19
N GLY A 529 -35.25 19.40 12.94
CA GLY A 529 -36.71 19.52 12.84
C GLY A 529 -37.27 19.24 11.45
N MET A 530 -36.48 19.41 10.37
CA MET A 530 -36.89 19.21 8.98
C MET A 530 -35.99 18.22 8.30
N ASP A 531 -36.54 17.41 7.39
CA ASP A 531 -35.81 16.38 6.65
C ASP A 531 -34.80 16.94 5.66
N SER A 532 -34.91 18.21 5.30
CA SER A 532 -33.92 18.94 4.49
C SER A 532 -33.15 19.93 5.35
N GLN A 533 -31.82 19.83 5.34
CA GLN A 533 -30.91 20.69 6.08
C GLN A 533 -29.86 21.31 5.16
N TYR A 534 -29.57 22.58 5.40
CA TYR A 534 -28.52 23.29 4.67
C TYR A 534 -27.16 23.10 5.35
N CYS A 535 -26.11 22.96 4.54
CA CYS A 535 -24.73 23.01 5.00
C CYS A 535 -24.42 24.40 5.57
N THR A 536 -23.76 24.46 6.72
CA THR A 536 -23.27 25.73 7.28
C THR A 536 -22.16 26.32 6.41
N GLU A 537 -21.92 27.62 6.53
CA GLU A 537 -20.86 28.27 5.75
C GLU A 537 -19.46 27.76 6.16
N GLU A 538 -19.25 27.47 7.45
CA GLU A 538 -18.00 26.91 7.97
C GLU A 538 -17.74 25.51 7.41
N HIS A 539 -18.72 24.61 7.50
CA HIS A 539 -18.60 23.26 6.94
C HIS A 539 -18.36 23.27 5.42
N PHE A 540 -19.00 24.21 4.69
CA PHE A 540 -18.80 24.38 3.27
C PHE A 540 -17.36 24.85 2.95
N LYS A 541 -16.84 25.83 3.70
CA LYS A 541 -15.46 26.30 3.58
C LYS A 541 -14.46 25.17 3.88
N ALA A 542 -14.70 24.41 4.95
CA ALA A 542 -13.87 23.26 5.30
C ALA A 542 -13.82 22.23 4.19
N ALA A 543 -14.97 21.86 3.61
CA ALA A 543 -15.05 20.91 2.53
C ALA A 543 -14.30 21.37 1.28
N LEU A 544 -14.41 22.65 0.90
CA LEU A 544 -13.68 23.20 -0.24
C LEU A 544 -12.17 23.23 -0.01
N ALA A 545 -11.70 23.67 1.17
CA ALA A 545 -10.28 23.74 1.48
C ALA A 545 -9.63 22.35 1.52
N ILE A 546 -10.32 21.35 2.10
CA ILE A 546 -9.85 19.95 2.09
C ILE A 546 -9.72 19.44 0.64
N VAL A 547 -10.73 19.69 -0.21
CA VAL A 547 -10.68 19.24 -1.60
C VAL A 547 -9.61 19.96 -2.40
N GLU A 548 -9.41 21.26 -2.21
CA GLU A 548 -8.33 22.02 -2.85
C GLU A 548 -6.96 21.44 -2.52
N THR A 549 -6.71 21.17 -1.24
CA THR A 549 -5.48 20.51 -0.78
C THR A 549 -5.31 19.12 -1.43
N CYS A 550 -6.35 18.29 -1.43
CA CYS A 550 -6.28 16.95 -2.01
C CYS A 550 -6.16 16.95 -3.56
N LEU A 551 -6.62 17.99 -4.25
CA LEU A 551 -6.37 18.17 -5.67
C LEU A 551 -4.88 18.36 -5.96
N GLU A 552 -4.18 19.16 -5.17
CA GLU A 552 -2.73 19.31 -5.32
C GLU A 552 -1.97 17.99 -5.01
N HIS A 553 -2.40 17.23 -4.00
CA HIS A 553 -1.86 15.90 -3.76
C HIS A 553 -2.12 14.94 -4.94
N SER A 554 -3.31 15.01 -5.54
CA SER A 554 -3.64 14.21 -6.72
C SER A 554 -2.76 14.56 -7.92
N ARG A 555 -2.45 15.86 -8.10
CA ARG A 555 -1.55 16.35 -9.15
C ARG A 555 -0.12 15.82 -8.97
N LEU A 556 0.38 15.84 -7.74
CA LEU A 556 1.71 15.31 -7.41
C LEU A 556 1.79 13.81 -7.71
N LEU A 557 0.79 13.03 -7.30
CA LEU A 557 0.77 11.58 -7.55
C LEU A 557 0.61 11.25 -9.04
N LEU A 558 -0.21 11.99 -9.78
CA LEU A 558 -0.31 11.86 -11.25
C LEU A 558 1.04 12.09 -11.94
N THR A 559 1.76 13.12 -11.53
CA THR A 559 3.10 13.40 -12.06
C THR A 559 4.05 12.24 -11.81
N GLN A 560 3.98 11.61 -10.63
CA GLN A 560 4.79 10.43 -10.30
C GLN A 560 4.40 9.20 -11.13
N LEU A 561 3.10 8.96 -11.35
CA LEU A 561 2.63 7.84 -12.19
C LEU A 561 3.12 8.00 -13.63
N ARG A 562 2.99 9.17 -14.24
CA ARG A 562 3.50 9.45 -15.59
C ARG A 562 5.00 9.26 -15.71
N HIS A 563 5.76 9.63 -14.68
CA HIS A 563 7.21 9.34 -14.64
C HIS A 563 7.48 7.83 -14.60
N ASN A 564 6.65 7.06 -13.91
CA ASN A 564 6.78 5.60 -13.88
C ASN A 564 6.33 4.94 -15.19
N GLU A 565 5.29 5.44 -15.84
CA GLU A 565 4.83 4.99 -17.16
C GLU A 565 5.85 5.30 -18.26
N SER A 566 6.49 6.46 -18.18
CA SER A 566 7.59 6.85 -19.06
C SER A 566 8.89 6.10 -18.76
N ALA A 567 8.98 5.33 -17.70
CA ALA A 567 10.18 4.82 -17.06
C ALA A 567 10.56 3.36 -17.28
N PRO A 568 10.07 2.57 -18.24
CA PRO A 568 10.94 1.54 -18.79
C PRO A 568 12.13 2.15 -19.53
N GLU A 569 12.06 3.41 -19.96
CA GLU A 569 13.08 4.08 -20.75
C GLU A 569 13.76 5.28 -20.06
N LEU A 570 13.25 5.83 -18.97
CA LEU A 570 13.71 7.14 -18.47
C LEU A 570 13.96 7.21 -16.96
N SER A 571 14.68 6.25 -16.39
CA SER A 571 15.38 6.49 -15.12
C SER A 571 16.67 7.33 -15.35
N CYS A 572 16.55 8.40 -16.12
CA CYS A 572 17.65 9.32 -16.35
C CYS A 572 17.55 10.46 -15.34
N PRO A 573 18.50 10.63 -14.43
CA PRO A 573 18.55 11.77 -13.52
C PRO A 573 18.46 13.09 -14.30
N ARG A 574 17.85 14.13 -13.71
CA ARG A 574 17.68 15.44 -14.37
C ARG A 574 18.99 15.96 -14.98
N LYS A 575 20.09 15.86 -14.23
CA LYS A 575 21.44 16.22 -14.72
C LYS A 575 21.91 15.31 -15.86
N GLY A 576 21.56 14.03 -15.82
CA GLY A 576 21.83 13.08 -16.90
C GLY A 576 21.05 13.42 -18.17
N ARG A 577 19.81 13.88 -18.05
CA ARG A 577 19.00 14.33 -19.19
C ARG A 577 19.57 15.59 -19.83
N ILE A 578 19.92 16.59 -19.01
CA ILE A 578 20.59 17.83 -19.49
C ILE A 578 21.89 17.48 -20.23
N LEU A 579 22.68 16.57 -19.66
CA LEU A 579 23.90 16.10 -20.29
C LEU A 579 23.60 15.38 -21.61
N LEU A 580 22.62 14.47 -21.63
CA LEU A 580 22.24 13.70 -22.81
C LEU A 580 21.73 14.59 -23.94
N GLU A 581 20.93 15.62 -23.63
CA GLU A 581 20.41 16.57 -24.62
C GLU A 581 21.53 17.34 -25.33
N LYS A 582 22.56 17.73 -24.58
CA LYS A 582 23.68 18.55 -25.09
C LYS A 582 24.83 17.76 -25.71
N LEU A 583 24.94 16.46 -25.43
CA LEU A 583 25.91 15.58 -26.04
C LEU A 583 25.60 15.39 -27.54
N PRO A 584 26.62 15.32 -28.44
CA PRO A 584 26.40 14.95 -29.83
C PRO A 584 26.03 13.47 -29.99
N GLU A 585 25.60 13.06 -31.18
CA GLU A 585 25.18 11.68 -31.45
C GLU A 585 26.28 10.64 -31.20
N ARG A 586 27.56 11.04 -31.48
CA ARG A 586 28.77 10.31 -31.10
C ARG A 586 29.68 11.25 -30.32
N PHE A 587 30.18 10.79 -29.23
CA PHE A 587 31.00 11.62 -28.34
C PHE A 587 32.04 10.79 -27.59
N THR A 588 33.11 11.46 -27.22
CA THR A 588 34.13 10.93 -26.33
C THR A 588 33.84 11.29 -24.88
N LEU A 589 34.45 10.55 -23.96
CA LEU A 589 34.35 10.87 -22.54
C LEU A 589 34.92 12.27 -22.22
N ALA A 590 35.92 12.73 -22.96
CA ALA A 590 36.49 14.06 -22.81
C ALA A 590 35.49 15.18 -23.20
N GLU A 591 34.79 15.01 -24.30
CA GLU A 591 33.72 15.94 -24.73
C GLU A 591 32.58 15.96 -23.72
N ALA A 592 32.18 14.79 -23.17
CA ALA A 592 31.19 14.73 -22.13
C ALA A 592 31.61 15.48 -20.85
N TYR A 593 32.87 15.44 -20.47
CA TYR A 593 33.40 16.24 -19.36
C TYR A 593 33.33 17.74 -19.62
N THR A 594 33.71 18.18 -20.82
CA THR A 594 33.65 19.60 -21.20
C THR A 594 32.22 20.13 -21.17
N ILE A 595 31.28 19.36 -21.72
CA ILE A 595 29.88 19.73 -21.71
C ILE A 595 29.32 19.71 -20.29
N GLY A 596 29.67 18.72 -19.48
CA GLY A 596 29.24 18.63 -18.10
C GLY A 596 29.77 19.78 -17.24
N GLU A 597 31.04 20.16 -17.40
CA GLU A 597 31.65 21.32 -16.71
C GLU A 597 30.93 22.62 -17.06
N ALA A 598 30.53 22.81 -18.31
CA ALA A 598 29.72 23.96 -18.73
C ALA A 598 28.35 24.02 -18.06
N GLU A 599 27.81 22.87 -17.63
CA GLU A 599 26.55 22.75 -16.93
C GLU A 599 26.69 22.62 -15.39
N GLY A 600 27.86 22.93 -14.86
CA GLY A 600 28.16 22.89 -13.43
C GLY A 600 28.28 21.48 -12.84
N MET A 601 28.65 20.50 -13.67
CA MET A 601 28.84 19.10 -13.26
C MET A 601 30.33 18.79 -13.17
N ASP A 602 30.77 18.18 -12.08
CA ASP A 602 32.16 17.73 -11.97
C ASP A 602 32.41 16.45 -12.80
N LYS A 603 33.68 16.14 -13.06
CA LYS A 603 34.09 14.98 -13.86
C LYS A 603 33.64 13.65 -13.28
N ARG A 604 33.53 13.54 -11.93
CA ARG A 604 33.07 12.32 -11.27
C ARG A 604 31.56 12.09 -11.50
N LEU A 605 30.78 13.16 -11.42
CA LEU A 605 29.36 13.12 -11.69
C LEU A 605 29.09 12.77 -13.15
N VAL A 606 29.73 13.44 -14.10
CA VAL A 606 29.62 13.15 -15.54
C VAL A 606 29.96 11.69 -15.83
N ARG A 607 31.08 11.18 -15.30
CA ARG A 607 31.45 9.76 -15.47
C ARG A 607 30.42 8.80 -14.93
N ARG A 608 29.83 9.11 -13.75
CA ARG A 608 28.75 8.32 -13.14
C ARG A 608 27.48 8.35 -13.99
N LEU A 609 27.11 9.51 -14.53
CA LEU A 609 25.98 9.67 -15.42
C LEU A 609 26.17 8.89 -16.72
N ILE A 610 27.32 8.99 -17.37
CA ILE A 610 27.63 8.19 -18.56
C ILE A 610 27.54 6.69 -18.29
N TYR A 611 28.00 6.23 -17.13
CA TYR A 611 27.86 4.83 -16.74
C TYR A 611 26.40 4.42 -16.52
N LYS A 612 25.58 5.26 -15.86
CA LYS A 612 24.15 5.00 -15.66
C LYS A 612 23.34 5.06 -16.96
N LEU A 613 23.71 5.90 -17.90
CA LEU A 613 23.07 6.04 -19.21
C LEU A 613 23.36 4.85 -20.15
N ASN A 614 24.43 4.11 -19.91
CA ASN A 614 24.81 2.91 -20.66
C ASN A 614 24.23 1.63 -19.99
N PRO A 615 23.52 0.72 -20.68
CA PRO A 615 23.27 0.69 -22.14
C PRO A 615 21.95 1.34 -22.59
N LEU A 616 21.16 1.95 -21.70
CA LEU A 616 19.80 2.38 -21.99
C LEU A 616 19.73 3.51 -23.03
N PHE A 617 20.53 4.56 -22.84
CA PHE A 617 20.48 5.79 -23.69
C PHE A 617 21.68 5.96 -24.58
N ILE A 618 22.80 5.35 -24.21
CA ILE A 618 24.05 5.43 -24.96
C ILE A 618 24.67 4.04 -25.04
N LYS A 619 25.35 3.79 -26.15
CA LYS A 619 26.12 2.56 -26.36
C LYS A 619 27.60 2.91 -26.41
N ARG A 620 28.42 2.19 -25.68
CA ARG A 620 29.88 2.30 -25.79
C ARG A 620 30.33 1.63 -27.09
N ILE A 621 31.00 2.37 -27.98
CA ILE A 621 31.50 1.88 -29.26
C ILE A 621 32.91 1.35 -29.12
N SER A 622 33.77 2.13 -28.46
CA SER A 622 35.18 1.78 -28.21
C SER A 622 35.64 2.29 -26.84
N HIS A 623 36.92 2.17 -26.52
CA HIS A 623 37.44 2.68 -25.25
C HIS A 623 37.35 4.22 -25.21
N GLY A 624 36.44 4.72 -24.37
CA GLY A 624 36.21 6.16 -24.20
C GLY A 624 35.29 6.82 -25.23
N GLU A 625 34.72 6.07 -26.19
CA GLU A 625 33.80 6.57 -27.20
C GLU A 625 32.41 5.97 -27.04
N TYR A 626 31.40 6.81 -27.18
CA TYR A 626 29.97 6.50 -26.97
C TYR A 626 29.10 7.01 -28.11
N GLN A 627 27.98 6.37 -28.33
CA GLN A 627 26.96 6.78 -29.28
C GLN A 627 25.59 6.80 -28.60
N LYS A 628 24.79 7.81 -28.86
CA LYS A 628 23.38 7.84 -28.43
C LYS A 628 22.58 6.72 -29.11
N ASN A 629 21.76 6.04 -28.35
CA ASN A 629 20.78 5.11 -28.90
C ASN A 629 19.69 5.90 -29.63
N LYS A 630 19.26 5.45 -30.82
CA LYS A 630 18.10 6.07 -31.49
C LYS A 630 16.86 5.84 -30.62
N PRO A 631 15.99 6.85 -30.45
CA PRO A 631 14.71 6.63 -29.80
C PRO A 631 13.95 5.53 -30.56
N VAL A 632 13.50 4.51 -29.85
CA VAL A 632 12.59 3.51 -30.42
C VAL A 632 11.25 4.23 -30.59
N THR A 633 10.91 4.58 -31.79
CA THR A 633 9.56 5.06 -32.16
C THR A 633 8.60 3.90 -31.95
N PRO A 634 7.55 4.01 -31.16
CA PRO A 634 6.53 2.97 -31.08
C PRO A 634 5.88 2.81 -32.46
N GLN A 635 5.85 1.57 -32.96
CA GLN A 635 5.01 1.20 -34.10
C GLN A 635 3.57 1.01 -33.65
#